data_e02bf5bd309b6ae3e721428ece47e830
#
_entry.id   e02bf5bd309b6ae3e721428ece47e830
#
_cell.length_a   1.000
_cell.length_b   1.000
_cell.length_c   1.000
_cell.angle_alpha   90.00
_cell.angle_beta   90.00
_cell.angle_gamma   90.00
#
_symmetry.space_group_name_H-M   'P 1'
#
loop_
_entity.id
_entity.type
_entity.pdbx_description
1 polymer ?
#
loop_
_entity_poly.entity_id
_entity_poly.type
_entity_poly.pdbx_seq_one_letter_code
_entity_poly.pdbx_strand_id
1 'polypeptide(L)'
;MKRIILFPIWNVDELEKKLCEFEKKGYRVTNIKYSYIFLFNEVKANEYDYFISYAAYRDESMIACERYVNGNKVQTNLSYYSLYRIDGNKDIIQFIRGARMDYIKAVIRTKLLFFFVFFLLLLIFLILNIDKMTCNQLIFDSVFLLIFLLLTAYYLFGYIKQIKKCKTGSH
;
A
#
# COMPACT_ATOMS: atom_id res chain seq x y z
N MET A 1 6.99 -22.47 2.87
CA MET A 1 6.75 -21.98 1.47
C MET A 1 7.14 -20.51 1.36
N LYS A 2 7.68 -20.07 0.22
CA LYS A 2 8.03 -18.66 -0.06
C LYS A 2 7.17 -18.16 -1.23
N ARG A 3 6.56 -16.98 -1.11
CA ARG A 3 5.80 -16.32 -2.18
C ARG A 3 6.14 -14.84 -2.30
N ILE A 4 6.19 -14.35 -3.54
CA ILE A 4 6.29 -12.93 -3.84
C ILE A 4 4.86 -12.44 -4.08
N ILE A 5 4.42 -11.46 -3.27
CA ILE A 5 3.11 -10.84 -3.39
C ILE A 5 3.32 -9.34 -3.52
N LEU A 6 3.14 -8.83 -4.73
CA LEU A 6 3.18 -7.40 -5.00
C LEU A 6 1.77 -6.84 -4.82
N PHE A 7 1.66 -5.77 -4.07
CA PHE A 7 0.38 -5.10 -3.86
C PHE A 7 0.58 -3.59 -3.76
N PRO A 8 -0.23 -2.80 -4.45
CA PRO A 8 -0.26 -1.36 -4.24
C PRO A 8 -0.94 -1.02 -2.91
N ILE A 9 -0.58 0.13 -2.34
CA ILE A 9 -1.09 0.58 -1.03
C ILE A 9 -2.64 0.60 -0.95
N TRP A 10 -3.31 0.82 -2.07
CA TRP A 10 -4.78 0.84 -2.14
C TRP A 10 -5.44 -0.55 -2.25
N ASN A 11 -4.66 -1.62 -2.33
CA ASN A 11 -5.14 -3.00 -2.39
C ASN A 11 -4.83 -3.78 -1.11
N VAL A 12 -4.56 -3.09 -0.01
CA VAL A 12 -4.21 -3.72 1.27
C VAL A 12 -5.28 -4.68 1.76
N ASP A 13 -6.58 -4.35 1.58
CA ASP A 13 -7.69 -5.23 2.00
C ASP A 13 -7.71 -6.53 1.20
N GLU A 14 -7.34 -6.48 -0.09
CA GLU A 14 -7.21 -7.68 -0.94
C GLU A 14 -6.04 -8.56 -0.49
N LEU A 15 -4.95 -7.94 -0.03
CA LEU A 15 -3.83 -8.67 0.54
C LEU A 15 -4.24 -9.37 1.84
N GLU A 16 -4.91 -8.67 2.76
CA GLU A 16 -5.42 -9.26 4.01
C GLU A 16 -6.31 -10.47 3.72
N LYS A 17 -7.27 -10.35 2.80
CA LYS A 17 -8.12 -11.47 2.38
C LYS A 17 -7.32 -12.67 1.87
N LYS A 18 -6.32 -12.43 1.01
CA LYS A 18 -5.44 -13.50 0.52
C LYS A 18 -4.66 -14.18 1.63
N LEU A 19 -4.18 -13.42 2.62
CA LEU A 19 -3.45 -13.99 3.77
C LEU A 19 -4.38 -14.86 4.64
N CYS A 20 -5.63 -14.41 4.87
CA CYS A 20 -6.66 -15.22 5.53
C CYS A 20 -6.94 -16.52 4.77
N GLU A 21 -7.04 -16.48 3.44
CA GLU A 21 -7.24 -17.67 2.62
C GLU A 21 -6.05 -18.65 2.70
N PHE A 22 -4.81 -18.15 2.80
CA PHE A 22 -3.64 -19.00 3.02
C PHE A 22 -3.67 -19.68 4.39
N GLU A 23 -4.05 -18.95 5.46
CA GLU A 23 -4.18 -19.52 6.80
C GLU A 23 -5.25 -20.62 6.85
N LYS A 24 -6.41 -20.40 6.20
CA LYS A 24 -7.47 -21.42 6.04
C LYS A 24 -7.00 -22.67 5.28
N LYS A 25 -5.99 -22.53 4.42
CA LYS A 25 -5.35 -23.65 3.71
C LYS A 25 -4.19 -24.27 4.47
N GLY A 26 -3.92 -23.84 5.71
CA GLY A 26 -2.84 -24.34 6.54
C GLY A 26 -1.48 -23.69 6.28
N TYR A 27 -1.44 -22.50 5.72
CA TYR A 27 -0.20 -21.75 5.47
C TYR A 27 -0.19 -20.44 6.25
N ARG A 28 0.61 -20.36 7.30
CA ARG A 28 0.75 -19.19 8.17
C ARG A 28 1.93 -18.34 7.74
N VAL A 29 1.74 -17.02 7.65
CA VAL A 29 2.82 -16.05 7.46
C VAL A 29 3.66 -15.97 8.71
N THR A 30 4.96 -16.22 8.59
CA THR A 30 5.92 -16.15 9.71
C THR A 30 6.87 -14.96 9.59
N ASN A 31 7.18 -14.54 8.38
CA ASN A 31 8.08 -13.41 8.16
C ASN A 31 7.78 -12.73 6.80
N ILE A 32 8.13 -11.45 6.70
CA ILE A 32 8.04 -10.67 5.47
C ILE A 32 9.39 -9.99 5.22
N LYS A 33 9.98 -10.24 4.04
CA LYS A 33 11.22 -9.61 3.59
C LYS A 33 10.93 -8.61 2.47
N TYR A 34 11.60 -7.46 2.50
CA TYR A 34 11.49 -6.43 1.47
C TYR A 34 10.06 -5.96 1.16
N SER A 35 9.14 -6.04 2.14
CA SER A 35 7.73 -5.67 2.02
C SER A 35 6.88 -6.48 1.02
N TYR A 36 7.45 -7.39 0.24
CA TYR A 36 6.73 -8.15 -0.80
C TYR A 36 7.06 -9.65 -0.84
N ILE A 37 8.05 -10.12 -0.07
CA ILE A 37 8.40 -11.55 0.00
C ILE A 37 7.82 -12.13 1.30
N PHE A 38 6.76 -12.91 1.18
CA PHE A 38 6.09 -13.56 2.29
C PHE A 38 6.63 -14.98 2.50
N LEU A 39 7.05 -15.28 3.72
CA LEU A 39 7.48 -16.60 4.15
C LEU A 39 6.35 -17.26 4.93
N PHE A 40 5.98 -18.47 4.53
CA PHE A 40 4.91 -19.24 5.13
C PHE A 40 5.44 -20.54 5.72
N ASN A 41 4.93 -20.92 6.90
CA ASN A 41 5.08 -22.24 7.47
C ASN A 41 3.75 -23.01 7.34
N GLU A 42 3.85 -24.31 7.22
CA GLU A 42 2.70 -25.20 7.30
C GLU A 42 2.24 -25.32 8.75
N VAL A 43 0.95 -25.17 8.98
CA VAL A 43 0.30 -25.24 10.29
C VAL A 43 -1.06 -25.92 10.13
N LYS A 44 -1.67 -26.30 11.24
CA LYS A 44 -3.07 -26.73 11.19
C LYS A 44 -3.92 -25.57 10.69
N ALA A 45 -4.80 -25.85 9.70
CA ALA A 45 -5.72 -24.87 9.17
C ALA A 45 -6.55 -24.23 10.29
N ASN A 46 -6.62 -22.90 10.29
CA ASN A 46 -7.36 -22.14 11.30
C ASN A 46 -7.91 -20.85 10.70
N GLU A 47 -8.89 -20.24 11.36
CA GLU A 47 -9.49 -18.98 10.96
C GLU A 47 -8.91 -17.85 11.80
N TYR A 48 -7.91 -17.16 11.25
CA TYR A 48 -7.39 -15.93 11.79
C TYR A 48 -7.56 -14.81 10.77
N ASP A 49 -7.82 -13.61 11.27
CA ASP A 49 -7.81 -12.41 10.48
C ASP A 49 -6.41 -11.79 10.45
N TYR A 50 -6.05 -11.25 9.29
CA TYR A 50 -4.83 -10.48 9.11
C TYR A 50 -5.16 -9.00 8.98
N PHE A 51 -4.32 -8.19 9.60
CA PHE A 51 -4.44 -6.75 9.60
C PHE A 51 -3.09 -6.08 9.32
N ILE A 52 -3.09 -5.10 8.40
CA ILE A 52 -1.90 -4.31 8.06
C ILE A 52 -2.05 -2.89 8.60
N SER A 53 -1.09 -2.48 9.45
CA SER A 53 -0.95 -1.13 9.95
C SER A 53 0.25 -0.44 9.31
N TYR A 54 0.11 0.82 8.90
CA TYR A 54 1.21 1.62 8.34
C TYR A 54 1.89 2.42 9.45
N ALA A 55 3.22 2.29 9.56
CA ALA A 55 4.02 2.90 10.62
C ALA A 55 3.98 4.44 10.65
N ALA A 56 3.67 5.09 9.53
CA ALA A 56 3.60 6.55 9.43
C ALA A 56 2.30 7.15 9.99
N TYR A 57 1.31 6.31 10.32
CA TYR A 57 0.04 6.73 10.89
C TYR A 57 -0.11 6.19 12.32
N ARG A 58 0.66 6.76 13.24
CA ARG A 58 0.58 6.44 14.66
C ARG A 58 -0.07 7.59 15.42
N ASP A 59 -1.38 7.65 15.43
CA ASP A 59 -2.07 8.39 16.47
C ASP A 59 -2.21 7.55 17.76
N GLU A 60 -2.60 8.18 18.86
CA GLU A 60 -2.74 7.51 20.17
C GLU A 60 -3.75 6.35 20.13
N SER A 61 -4.79 6.47 19.31
CA SER A 61 -5.81 5.44 19.13
C SER A 61 -5.26 4.19 18.44
N MET A 62 -4.39 4.36 17.44
CA MET A 62 -3.70 3.27 16.77
C MET A 62 -2.69 2.58 17.70
N ILE A 63 -1.97 3.35 18.53
CA ILE A 63 -1.05 2.80 19.53
C ILE A 63 -1.83 1.98 20.59
N ALA A 64 -2.99 2.44 21.02
CA ALA A 64 -3.84 1.68 21.92
C ALA A 64 -4.34 0.38 21.27
N CYS A 65 -4.77 0.42 20.02
CA CYS A 65 -5.16 -0.76 19.27
C CYS A 65 -3.98 -1.72 19.02
N GLU A 66 -2.79 -1.21 18.71
CA GLU A 66 -1.56 -2.02 18.60
C GLU A 66 -1.22 -2.72 19.92
N ARG A 67 -1.42 -2.08 21.08
CA ARG A 67 -1.24 -2.70 22.40
C ARG A 67 -2.23 -3.83 22.65
N TYR A 68 -3.47 -3.68 22.20
CA TYR A 68 -4.47 -4.73 22.33
C TYR A 68 -4.18 -5.96 21.47
N VAL A 69 -3.51 -5.74 20.32
CA VAL A 69 -3.16 -6.77 19.32
C VAL A 69 -1.75 -7.34 19.52
N ASN A 70 -0.99 -6.83 20.49
CA ASN A 70 0.48 -7.03 20.65
C ASN A 70 0.96 -8.49 20.77
N GLY A 71 0.07 -9.45 21.02
CA GLY A 71 0.45 -10.87 21.07
C GLY A 71 0.74 -11.51 19.70
N ASN A 72 0.31 -10.90 18.59
CA ASN A 72 0.20 -11.55 17.29
C ASN A 72 0.90 -10.80 16.14
N LYS A 73 1.89 -9.97 16.42
CA LYS A 73 2.68 -9.28 15.39
C LYS A 73 3.53 -10.26 14.61
N VAL A 74 3.34 -10.26 13.30
CA VAL A 74 4.22 -11.02 12.39
C VAL A 74 5.53 -10.26 12.21
N GLN A 75 6.65 -10.98 12.28
CA GLN A 75 7.97 -10.38 12.16
C GLN A 75 8.18 -9.78 10.75
N THR A 76 8.51 -8.49 10.70
CA THR A 76 8.80 -7.78 9.46
C THR A 76 10.18 -7.13 9.54
N ASN A 77 10.99 -7.28 8.49
CA ASN A 77 12.35 -6.69 8.45
C ASN A 77 12.36 -5.25 7.95
N LEU A 78 11.21 -4.67 7.61
CA LEU A 78 11.08 -3.31 7.07
C LEU A 78 9.93 -2.57 7.73
N SER A 79 10.18 -1.29 8.01
CA SER A 79 9.37 -0.40 8.83
C SER A 79 8.20 0.31 8.12
N TYR A 80 7.87 -0.06 6.88
CA TYR A 80 6.78 0.63 6.15
C TYR A 80 5.40 0.25 6.64
N TYR A 81 5.21 -0.99 7.07
CA TYR A 81 3.98 -1.47 7.66
C TYR A 81 4.26 -2.62 8.65
N SER A 82 3.33 -2.82 9.57
CA SER A 82 3.29 -3.97 10.47
C SER A 82 2.12 -4.86 10.10
N LEU A 83 2.36 -6.16 10.04
CA LEU A 83 1.32 -7.16 9.86
C LEU A 83 0.98 -7.79 11.20
N TYR A 84 -0.28 -7.79 11.55
CA TYR A 84 -0.83 -8.41 12.74
C TYR A 84 -1.73 -9.56 12.35
N ARG A 85 -1.69 -10.61 13.13
CA ARG A 85 -2.60 -11.74 13.08
C ARG A 85 -3.52 -11.65 14.28
N ILE A 86 -4.83 -11.58 14.06
CA ILE A 86 -5.82 -11.25 15.08
C ILE A 86 -6.77 -12.42 15.26
N ASP A 87 -7.07 -12.71 16.51
CA ASP A 87 -8.09 -13.66 16.91
C ASP A 87 -9.37 -12.89 17.31
N GLY A 88 -10.38 -12.93 16.44
CA GLY A 88 -11.78 -12.83 16.81
C GLY A 88 -12.43 -11.47 17.15
N ASN A 89 -11.76 -10.33 17.25
CA ASN A 89 -12.45 -9.06 17.58
C ASN A 89 -12.70 -8.17 16.34
N LYS A 90 -13.88 -8.34 15.73
CA LYS A 90 -14.27 -7.68 14.47
C LYS A 90 -14.43 -6.15 14.62
N ASP A 91 -14.87 -5.66 15.78
CA ASP A 91 -15.18 -4.24 15.99
C ASP A 91 -13.91 -3.38 15.98
N ILE A 92 -12.86 -3.86 16.65
CA ILE A 92 -11.55 -3.18 16.68
C ILE A 92 -10.95 -3.16 15.27
N ILE A 93 -11.06 -4.26 14.53
CA ILE A 93 -10.55 -4.35 13.14
C ILE A 93 -11.26 -3.33 12.25
N GLN A 94 -12.58 -3.17 12.39
CA GLN A 94 -13.36 -2.22 11.60
C GLN A 94 -12.98 -0.77 11.90
N PHE A 95 -12.81 -0.40 13.16
CA PHE A 95 -12.34 0.92 13.56
C PHE A 95 -10.97 1.27 12.95
N ILE A 96 -10.01 0.36 13.07
CA ILE A 96 -8.65 0.55 12.55
C ILE A 96 -8.65 0.62 11.01
N ARG A 97 -9.50 -0.14 10.34
CA ARG A 97 -9.65 -0.07 8.87
C ARG A 97 -10.16 1.29 8.41
N GLY A 98 -11.10 1.91 9.15
CA GLY A 98 -11.59 3.26 8.86
C GLY A 98 -10.47 4.29 8.89
N ALA A 99 -9.73 4.38 9.98
CA ALA A 99 -8.59 5.31 10.13
C ALA A 99 -7.50 5.06 9.07
N ARG A 100 -7.19 3.80 8.76
CA ARG A 100 -6.25 3.43 7.70
C ARG A 100 -6.68 3.93 6.32
N MET A 101 -7.98 3.90 6.01
CA MET A 101 -8.49 4.34 4.71
C MET A 101 -8.22 5.83 4.47
N ASP A 102 -8.38 6.68 5.48
CA ASP A 102 -8.11 8.11 5.36
C ASP A 102 -6.62 8.39 5.18
N TYR A 103 -5.75 7.66 5.88
CA TYR A 103 -4.32 7.70 5.66
C TYR A 103 -3.95 7.29 4.23
N ILE A 104 -4.47 6.18 3.72
CA ILE A 104 -4.21 5.72 2.34
C ILE A 104 -4.63 6.78 1.32
N LYS A 105 -5.81 7.41 1.49
CA LYS A 105 -6.27 8.51 0.63
C LYS A 105 -5.31 9.69 0.67
N ALA A 106 -4.87 10.10 1.86
CA ALA A 106 -3.91 11.20 2.02
C ALA A 106 -2.58 10.91 1.32
N VAL A 107 -2.02 9.71 1.51
CA VAL A 107 -0.77 9.30 0.84
C VAL A 107 -0.92 9.29 -0.68
N ILE A 108 -2.00 8.71 -1.20
CA ILE A 108 -2.23 8.65 -2.64
C ILE A 108 -2.40 10.06 -3.20
N ARG A 109 -3.17 10.95 -2.54
CA ARG A 109 -3.37 12.33 -2.95
C ARG A 109 -2.05 13.10 -2.99
N THR A 110 -1.22 12.96 -1.97
CA THR A 110 0.10 13.63 -1.91
C THR A 110 1.02 13.15 -3.03
N LYS A 111 1.08 11.83 -3.27
CA LYS A 111 1.88 11.27 -4.36
C LYS A 111 1.36 11.69 -5.74
N LEU A 112 0.04 11.67 -5.95
CA LEU A 112 -0.59 12.13 -7.17
C LEU A 112 -0.23 13.60 -7.46
N LEU A 113 -0.37 14.48 -6.45
CA LEU A 113 -0.04 15.90 -6.58
C LEU A 113 1.45 16.09 -6.90
N PHE A 114 2.34 15.37 -6.21
CA PHE A 114 3.78 15.44 -6.44
C PHE A 114 4.13 15.06 -7.88
N PHE A 115 3.66 13.91 -8.37
CA PHE A 115 3.98 13.46 -9.73
C PHE A 115 3.36 14.36 -10.80
N PHE A 116 2.14 14.87 -10.56
CA PHE A 116 1.49 15.78 -11.47
C PHE A 116 2.23 17.12 -11.58
N VAL A 117 2.63 17.73 -10.46
CA VAL A 117 3.41 18.98 -10.47
C VAL A 117 4.76 18.77 -11.17
N PHE A 118 5.44 17.66 -10.87
CA PHE A 118 6.72 17.35 -11.51
C PHE A 118 6.57 17.12 -13.02
N PHE A 119 5.50 16.45 -13.45
CA PHE A 119 5.16 16.31 -14.87
C PHE A 119 4.97 17.68 -15.56
N LEU A 120 4.22 18.59 -14.93
CA LEU A 120 4.01 19.93 -15.47
C LEU A 120 5.31 20.73 -15.56
N LEU A 121 6.16 20.68 -14.54
CA LEU A 121 7.46 21.37 -14.56
C LEU A 121 8.37 20.84 -15.67
N LEU A 122 8.44 19.53 -15.86
CA LEU A 122 9.21 18.92 -16.95
C LEU A 122 8.64 19.32 -18.32
N LEU A 123 7.31 19.35 -18.47
CA LEU A 123 6.67 19.75 -19.71
C LEU A 123 6.99 21.22 -20.05
N ILE A 124 6.87 22.12 -19.09
CA ILE A 124 7.22 23.54 -19.27
C ILE A 124 8.69 23.68 -19.62
N PHE A 125 9.59 22.98 -18.91
CA PHE A 125 11.02 23.00 -19.17
C PHE A 125 11.33 22.56 -20.61
N LEU A 126 10.70 21.49 -21.09
CA LEU A 126 10.88 20.96 -22.42
C LEU A 126 10.41 21.98 -23.50
N ILE A 127 9.23 22.58 -23.30
CA ILE A 127 8.69 23.58 -24.24
C ILE A 127 9.61 24.80 -24.35
N LEU A 128 10.13 25.31 -23.21
CA LEU A 128 10.95 26.51 -23.18
C LEU A 128 12.36 26.31 -23.76
N ASN A 129 12.85 25.07 -23.81
CA ASN A 129 14.21 24.77 -24.24
C ASN A 129 14.31 23.92 -25.52
N ILE A 130 13.20 23.64 -26.19
CA ILE A 130 13.15 22.71 -27.34
C ILE A 130 14.13 23.13 -28.45
N ASP A 131 14.25 24.43 -28.74
CA ASP A 131 15.13 24.96 -29.79
C ASP A 131 16.62 24.88 -29.45
N LYS A 132 16.97 24.64 -28.17
CA LYS A 132 18.35 24.58 -27.67
C LYS A 132 18.83 23.17 -27.38
N MET A 133 17.92 22.21 -27.44
CA MET A 133 18.22 20.83 -27.10
C MET A 133 18.85 20.04 -28.23
N THR A 134 19.81 19.20 -27.91
CA THR A 134 20.28 18.17 -28.83
C THR A 134 19.25 17.05 -28.96
N CYS A 135 19.28 16.31 -30.06
CA CYS A 135 18.36 15.20 -30.30
C CYS A 135 18.38 14.18 -29.15
N ASN A 136 19.57 13.86 -28.60
CA ASN A 136 19.71 12.94 -27.48
C ASN A 136 19.06 13.46 -26.17
N GLN A 137 19.20 14.77 -25.89
CA GLN A 137 18.54 15.38 -24.75
C GLN A 137 17.03 15.35 -24.88
N LEU A 138 16.49 15.65 -26.07
CA LEU A 138 15.06 15.61 -26.34
C LEU A 138 14.49 14.21 -26.11
N ILE A 139 15.18 13.16 -26.58
CA ILE A 139 14.76 11.76 -26.35
C ILE A 139 14.75 11.45 -24.87
N PHE A 140 15.82 11.79 -24.14
CA PHE A 140 15.95 11.53 -22.70
C PHE A 140 14.83 12.19 -21.90
N ASP A 141 14.59 13.50 -22.11
CA ASP A 141 13.57 14.25 -21.41
C ASP A 141 12.14 13.78 -21.76
N SER A 142 11.92 13.35 -23.00
CA SER A 142 10.64 12.74 -23.40
C SER A 142 10.36 11.41 -22.70
N VAL A 143 11.40 10.59 -22.50
CA VAL A 143 11.27 9.32 -21.72
C VAL A 143 10.93 9.63 -20.27
N PHE A 144 11.58 10.61 -19.65
CA PHE A 144 11.25 11.03 -18.28
C PHE A 144 9.82 11.55 -18.17
N LEU A 145 9.37 12.37 -19.11
CA LEU A 145 8.01 12.88 -19.17
C LEU A 145 6.99 11.73 -19.23
N LEU A 146 7.26 10.72 -20.07
CA LEU A 146 6.42 9.53 -20.18
C LEU A 146 6.35 8.77 -18.84
N ILE A 147 7.48 8.59 -18.17
CA ILE A 147 7.53 7.91 -16.86
C ILE A 147 6.65 8.65 -15.83
N PHE A 148 6.77 9.99 -15.73
CA PHE A 148 5.97 10.77 -14.79
C PHE A 148 4.48 10.76 -15.14
N LEU A 149 4.14 10.74 -16.43
CA LEU A 149 2.76 10.58 -16.89
C LEU A 149 2.18 9.24 -16.45
N LEU A 150 2.93 8.15 -16.65
CA LEU A 150 2.51 6.81 -16.25
C LEU A 150 2.35 6.70 -14.72
N LEU A 151 3.26 7.30 -13.94
CA LEU A 151 3.15 7.34 -12.49
C LEU A 151 1.93 8.14 -12.03
N THR A 152 1.66 9.29 -12.66
CA THR A 152 0.47 10.10 -12.39
C THR A 152 -0.81 9.30 -12.66
N ALA A 153 -0.90 8.65 -13.82
CA ALA A 153 -2.04 7.80 -14.18
C ALA A 153 -2.23 6.63 -13.20
N TYR A 154 -1.14 5.99 -12.78
CA TYR A 154 -1.15 4.90 -11.80
C TYR A 154 -1.74 5.36 -10.44
N TYR A 155 -1.28 6.49 -9.90
CA TYR A 155 -1.81 7.02 -8.63
C TYR A 155 -3.23 7.56 -8.77
N LEU A 156 -3.60 8.12 -9.93
CA LEU A 156 -4.97 8.54 -10.23
C LEU A 156 -5.94 7.35 -10.21
N PHE A 157 -5.55 6.23 -10.83
CA PHE A 157 -6.32 5.00 -10.77
C PHE A 157 -6.52 4.51 -9.32
N GLY A 158 -5.46 4.53 -8.52
CA GLY A 158 -5.52 4.18 -7.09
C GLY A 158 -6.48 5.09 -6.32
N TYR A 159 -6.46 6.39 -6.58
CA TYR A 159 -7.35 7.37 -5.96
C TYR A 159 -8.82 7.13 -6.30
N ILE A 160 -9.13 6.91 -7.59
CA ILE A 160 -10.49 6.59 -8.05
C ILE A 160 -11.00 5.30 -7.41
N LYS A 161 -10.15 4.27 -7.34
CA LYS A 161 -10.50 3.00 -6.70
C LYS A 161 -10.87 3.19 -5.22
N GLN A 162 -10.14 4.04 -4.48
CA GLN A 162 -10.44 4.34 -3.07
C GLN A 162 -11.75 5.11 -2.90
N ILE A 163 -12.03 6.09 -3.75
CA ILE A 163 -13.31 6.83 -3.71
C ILE A 163 -14.49 5.89 -3.96
N LYS A 164 -14.37 4.98 -4.93
CA LYS A 164 -15.42 3.99 -5.20
C LYS A 164 -15.67 3.07 -3.99
N LYS A 165 -14.62 2.58 -3.34
CA LYS A 165 -14.76 1.75 -2.12
C LYS A 165 -15.53 2.48 -1.01
N CYS A 166 -15.28 3.78 -0.80
CA CYS A 166 -16.00 4.57 0.20
C CYS A 166 -17.49 4.74 -0.12
N LYS A 167 -17.84 4.88 -1.41
CA LYS A 167 -19.25 5.05 -1.83
C LYS A 167 -20.07 3.76 -1.73
N THR A 168 -19.44 2.60 -1.91
CA THR A 168 -20.14 1.30 -1.88
C THR A 168 -20.32 0.74 -0.48
N GLY A 169 -19.84 1.42 0.57
CA GLY A 169 -20.03 0.98 1.98
C GLY A 169 -19.45 -0.40 2.30
N SER A 170 -18.61 -0.95 1.43
CA SER A 170 -17.99 -2.27 1.65
C SER A 170 -16.82 -2.10 2.64
N HIS A 171 -17.17 -2.06 3.91
CA HIS A 171 -16.26 -2.20 5.05
C HIS A 171 -16.14 -3.67 5.46
#